data_1dd3455004967d63492653ad91db13cf
#
_entry.id   1dd3455004967d63492653ad91db13cf
#
_cell.length_a   1.000
_cell.length_b   1.000
_cell.length_c   1.000
_cell.angle_alpha   90.00
_cell.angle_beta   90.00
_cell.angle_gamma   90.00
#
_symmetry.space_group_name_H-M   'P 1'
#
loop_
_entity.id
_entity.type
_entity.pdbx_description
1 polymer ?
#
loop_
_entity_poly.entity_id
_entity_poly.type
_entity_poly.pdbx_seq_one_letter_code
_entity_poly.pdbx_strand_id
1 'polypeptide(L)'
;MAKKKISLSDTIDINNLKFYFGIPHAHCAFSTGIGTPIEAFDHARHNGLDFLILTDHNNYLTKTVRIKGDEFIKWDALQYLSEKYNKKHENFLSVIGFESKTNFLGDINIVNPNRFFTGTVNNLQLLVLWMLNNPNAFVSINHPHKSINQLDYSPVLNKLITCIEVGNGSSPNKYQRYEKYYYSLLDKGWKLSAINSQDNHRLNFGDDENLTCVIANNLSISSLVNAFRNRHTYSTESRSLTMYFTINDLFMGASISSQINELNFLIFAQDSNNKISEIQIISNNGSIVKRVTDLNINRVRYMYKHEPIQNENWYIIKIILENSKIAISSPIFRE
;
A
#
# COMPACT_ATOMS: atom_id res chain seq x y z
N MET A 1 37.62 0.12 -0.30
CA MET A 1 36.17 -0.12 -0.47
C MET A 1 35.46 0.17 0.83
N ALA A 2 34.75 1.28 0.93
CA ALA A 2 34.02 1.65 2.14
C ALA A 2 32.77 0.80 2.29
N LYS A 3 32.68 0.00 3.34
CA LYS A 3 31.47 -0.70 3.73
C LYS A 3 30.40 0.35 4.07
N LYS A 4 29.38 0.50 3.23
CA LYS A 4 28.20 1.30 3.52
C LYS A 4 27.60 0.78 4.84
N LYS A 5 27.63 1.56 5.91
CA LYS A 5 26.91 1.25 7.15
C LYS A 5 25.43 1.26 6.81
N ILE A 6 24.82 0.08 6.81
CA ILE A 6 23.35 -0.07 6.82
C ILE A 6 22.93 0.48 8.17
N SER A 7 22.05 1.48 8.18
CA SER A 7 21.52 2.00 9.44
C SER A 7 20.69 0.90 10.10
N LEU A 8 20.94 0.63 11.39
CA LEU A 8 20.25 -0.40 12.17
C LEU A 8 18.74 -0.18 12.33
N SER A 9 18.20 0.94 11.78
CA SER A 9 16.77 1.28 11.84
C SER A 9 15.90 0.60 10.80
N ASP A 10 16.47 -0.06 9.78
CA ASP A 10 15.73 -0.58 8.64
C ASP A 10 15.66 -2.12 8.56
N THR A 11 16.20 -2.83 9.54
CA THR A 11 16.08 -4.29 9.61
C THR A 11 14.77 -4.69 10.28
N ILE A 12 13.86 -5.29 9.50
CA ILE A 12 12.68 -5.96 10.05
C ILE A 12 13.14 -7.23 10.79
N ASP A 13 12.77 -7.34 12.05
CA ASP A 13 12.94 -8.59 12.81
C ASP A 13 11.83 -9.57 12.41
N ILE A 14 12.19 -10.54 11.56
CA ILE A 14 11.27 -11.57 11.06
C ILE A 14 10.63 -12.39 12.19
N ASN A 15 11.25 -12.45 13.36
CA ASN A 15 10.72 -13.17 14.52
C ASN A 15 9.65 -12.38 15.29
N ASN A 16 9.49 -11.08 15.02
CA ASN A 16 8.60 -10.19 15.76
C ASN A 16 7.76 -9.30 14.83
N LEU A 17 7.31 -9.86 13.70
CA LEU A 17 6.49 -9.15 12.74
C LEU A 17 5.10 -8.83 13.30
N LYS A 18 4.65 -7.59 13.14
CA LYS A 18 3.28 -7.18 13.40
C LYS A 18 2.60 -6.80 12.10
N PHE A 19 1.36 -7.24 11.95
CA PHE A 19 0.55 -7.06 10.75
C PHE A 19 -0.60 -6.11 11.10
N TYR A 20 -0.69 -5.01 10.36
CA TYR A 20 -1.71 -3.98 10.56
C TYR A 20 -2.57 -3.85 9.31
N PHE A 21 -3.87 -4.03 9.46
CA PHE A 21 -4.83 -4.03 8.36
C PHE A 21 -5.59 -2.70 8.32
N GLY A 22 -5.69 -2.11 7.14
CA GLY A 22 -6.44 -0.87 6.97
C GLY A 22 -6.64 -0.46 5.53
N ILE A 23 -7.17 0.75 5.38
CA ILE A 23 -7.57 1.33 4.09
C ILE A 23 -6.67 2.54 3.82
N PRO A 24 -5.85 2.54 2.74
CA PRO A 24 -4.97 3.66 2.42
C PRO A 24 -5.60 4.74 1.51
N HIS A 25 -6.85 4.57 1.08
CA HIS A 25 -7.58 5.49 0.21
C HIS A 25 -9.07 5.50 0.57
N ALA A 26 -9.56 6.64 1.05
CA ALA A 26 -10.95 6.82 1.45
C ALA A 26 -11.33 8.31 1.53
N HIS A 27 -12.62 8.62 1.36
CA HIS A 27 -13.18 9.96 1.37
C HIS A 27 -14.23 10.12 2.46
N CYS A 28 -14.30 11.33 3.03
CA CYS A 28 -15.34 11.70 3.96
C CYS A 28 -16.12 12.95 3.45
N ALA A 29 -16.99 13.52 4.27
CA ALA A 29 -17.74 14.73 3.92
C ALA A 29 -16.85 16.00 3.76
N PHE A 30 -15.54 15.87 3.93
CA PHE A 30 -14.62 16.95 3.60
C PHE A 30 -14.40 17.09 2.09
N SER A 31 -14.69 16.03 1.31
CA SER A 31 -14.79 16.11 -0.15
C SER A 31 -16.11 15.56 -0.66
N THR A 32 -16.12 14.36 -1.19
CA THR A 32 -17.24 13.75 -1.91
C THR A 32 -17.88 12.57 -1.16
N GLY A 33 -17.30 12.20 -0.01
CA GLY A 33 -17.84 11.13 0.83
C GLY A 33 -18.93 11.58 1.80
N ILE A 34 -19.45 10.66 2.58
CA ILE A 34 -20.45 10.84 3.61
C ILE A 34 -19.82 10.62 4.99
N GLY A 35 -20.29 11.37 5.99
CA GLY A 35 -19.81 11.33 7.37
C GLY A 35 -18.62 12.25 7.60
N THR A 36 -18.48 12.68 8.83
CA THR A 36 -17.33 13.49 9.28
C THR A 36 -16.06 12.62 9.35
N PRO A 37 -14.86 13.22 9.40
CA PRO A 37 -13.64 12.47 9.65
C PRO A 37 -13.69 11.59 10.90
N ILE A 38 -14.31 12.08 11.98
CA ILE A 38 -14.44 11.31 13.23
C ILE A 38 -15.34 10.08 13.05
N GLU A 39 -16.48 10.24 12.37
CA GLU A 39 -17.38 9.11 12.07
C GLU A 39 -16.68 8.08 11.18
N ALA A 40 -15.86 8.53 10.21
CA ALA A 40 -15.08 7.63 9.37
C ALA A 40 -14.06 6.82 10.20
N PHE A 41 -13.30 7.48 11.08
CA PHE A 41 -12.34 6.82 11.97
C PHE A 41 -13.03 5.87 12.96
N ASP A 42 -14.15 6.29 13.55
CA ASP A 42 -14.92 5.44 14.46
C ASP A 42 -15.46 4.20 13.75
N HIS A 43 -16.00 4.35 12.54
CA HIS A 43 -16.51 3.24 11.75
C HIS A 43 -15.40 2.23 11.43
N ALA A 44 -14.28 2.70 10.90
CA ALA A 44 -13.12 1.86 10.57
C ALA A 44 -12.59 1.11 11.81
N ARG A 45 -12.43 1.81 12.94
CA ARG A 45 -11.98 1.21 14.21
C ARG A 45 -12.97 0.18 14.75
N HIS A 46 -14.28 0.44 14.70
CA HIS A 46 -15.30 -0.53 15.15
C HIS A 46 -15.34 -1.76 14.25
N ASN A 47 -15.00 -1.63 12.98
CA ASN A 47 -14.83 -2.75 12.06
C ASN A 47 -13.49 -3.49 12.23
N GLY A 48 -12.72 -3.16 13.26
CA GLY A 48 -11.49 -3.87 13.62
C GLY A 48 -10.31 -3.56 12.70
N LEU A 49 -10.32 -2.44 11.99
CA LEU A 49 -9.15 -1.97 11.27
C LEU A 49 -8.13 -1.36 12.23
N ASP A 50 -6.85 -1.48 11.90
CA ASP A 50 -5.75 -0.88 12.64
C ASP A 50 -5.47 0.56 12.20
N PHE A 51 -5.77 0.90 10.94
CA PHE A 51 -5.60 2.25 10.42
C PHE A 51 -6.61 2.62 9.33
N LEU A 52 -6.84 3.92 9.19
CA LEU A 52 -7.54 4.52 8.05
C LEU A 52 -6.77 5.75 7.58
N ILE A 53 -6.52 5.86 6.28
CA ILE A 53 -5.96 7.04 5.64
C ILE A 53 -7.08 7.76 4.89
N LEU A 54 -7.46 8.95 5.36
CA LEU A 54 -8.39 9.81 4.64
C LEU A 54 -7.63 10.64 3.61
N THR A 55 -8.08 10.56 2.37
CA THR A 55 -7.44 11.18 1.20
C THR A 55 -8.46 12.01 0.40
N ASP A 56 -9.19 12.86 1.10
CA ASP A 56 -10.19 13.74 0.49
C ASP A 56 -9.62 14.53 -0.69
N HIS A 57 -10.40 14.73 -1.75
CA HIS A 57 -9.97 15.46 -2.94
C HIS A 57 -9.45 16.87 -2.61
N ASN A 58 -8.26 17.19 -3.09
CA ASN A 58 -7.51 18.40 -2.77
C ASN A 58 -8.28 19.71 -3.02
N ASN A 59 -9.11 19.77 -4.05
CA ASN A 59 -9.89 20.97 -4.40
C ASN A 59 -10.96 21.35 -3.37
N TYR A 60 -11.32 20.44 -2.48
CA TYR A 60 -12.31 20.67 -1.45
C TYR A 60 -11.68 21.17 -0.13
N LEU A 61 -10.38 20.95 0.07
CA LEU A 61 -9.70 21.12 1.34
C LEU A 61 -9.44 22.60 1.70
N THR A 62 -9.61 23.53 0.76
CA THR A 62 -9.58 24.98 1.00
C THR A 62 -10.88 25.54 1.59
N LYS A 63 -11.98 24.79 1.50
CA LYS A 63 -13.28 25.22 2.05
C LYS A 63 -13.22 25.24 3.58
N THR A 64 -14.00 26.13 4.18
CA THR A 64 -14.08 26.25 5.64
C THR A 64 -15.09 25.27 6.24
N VAL A 65 -14.87 24.94 7.51
CA VAL A 65 -15.75 24.16 8.37
C VAL A 65 -15.65 24.67 9.79
N ARG A 66 -16.75 24.57 10.54
CA ARG A 66 -16.78 24.96 11.96
C ARG A 66 -16.65 23.73 12.85
N ILE A 67 -15.71 23.78 13.80
CA ILE A 67 -15.50 22.76 14.83
C ILE A 67 -15.60 23.45 16.19
N LYS A 68 -16.59 23.09 16.98
CA LYS A 68 -16.84 23.67 18.33
C LYS A 68 -16.93 25.18 18.36
N GLY A 69 -17.39 25.83 17.27
CA GLY A 69 -17.52 27.26 17.15
C GLY A 69 -16.36 27.95 16.41
N ASP A 70 -15.19 27.34 16.36
CA ASP A 70 -14.03 27.88 15.64
C ASP A 70 -14.09 27.50 14.15
N GLU A 71 -13.64 28.42 13.29
CA GLU A 71 -13.58 28.23 11.85
C GLU A 71 -12.19 27.78 11.41
N PHE A 72 -12.13 26.68 10.63
CA PHE A 72 -10.92 26.11 10.06
C PHE A 72 -11.08 25.92 8.55
N ILE A 73 -10.02 25.98 7.77
CA ILE A 73 -10.03 25.31 6.47
C ILE A 73 -10.07 23.79 6.70
N LYS A 74 -10.69 23.04 5.78
CA LYS A 74 -10.89 21.58 5.95
C LYS A 74 -9.58 20.83 6.14
N TRP A 75 -8.50 21.26 5.49
CA TRP A 75 -7.18 20.65 5.69
C TRP A 75 -6.70 20.75 7.14
N ASP A 76 -6.71 21.94 7.72
CA ASP A 76 -6.27 22.16 9.11
C ASP A 76 -7.20 21.45 10.10
N ALA A 77 -8.51 21.45 9.78
CA ALA A 77 -9.49 20.70 10.55
C ALA A 77 -9.21 19.20 10.54
N LEU A 78 -8.84 18.64 9.38
CA LEU A 78 -8.52 17.22 9.23
C LEU A 78 -7.26 16.85 10.04
N GLN A 79 -6.21 17.67 9.98
CA GLN A 79 -5.01 17.51 10.81
C GLN A 79 -5.35 17.53 12.31
N TYR A 80 -6.06 18.56 12.75
CA TYR A 80 -6.47 18.69 14.15
C TYR A 80 -7.30 17.50 14.66
N LEU A 81 -8.29 17.05 13.86
CA LEU A 81 -9.17 15.95 14.22
C LEU A 81 -8.41 14.62 14.27
N SER A 82 -7.51 14.35 13.30
CA SER A 82 -6.68 13.17 13.27
C SER A 82 -5.72 13.09 14.45
N GLU A 83 -4.99 14.18 14.75
CA GLU A 83 -4.08 14.24 15.91
C GLU A 83 -4.83 14.00 17.22
N LYS A 84 -6.00 14.62 17.37
CA LYS A 84 -6.83 14.44 18.56
C LYS A 84 -7.37 13.02 18.68
N TYR A 85 -7.74 12.39 17.56
CA TYR A 85 -8.22 11.03 17.52
C TYR A 85 -7.11 10.04 17.94
N ASN A 86 -5.92 10.20 17.39
CA ASN A 86 -4.75 9.37 17.71
C ASN A 86 -4.32 9.47 19.19
N LYS A 87 -4.46 10.65 19.81
CA LYS A 87 -4.20 10.82 21.25
C LYS A 87 -5.19 10.07 22.13
N LYS A 88 -6.39 9.78 21.62
CA LYS A 88 -7.46 9.12 22.37
C LYS A 88 -7.49 7.62 22.15
N HIS A 89 -6.99 7.11 21.01
CA HIS A 89 -7.13 5.72 20.58
C HIS A 89 -5.78 5.11 20.21
N GLU A 90 -5.14 4.40 21.15
CA GLU A 90 -3.80 3.82 20.97
C GLU A 90 -3.77 2.61 20.02
N ASN A 91 -4.91 1.91 19.87
CA ASN A 91 -5.03 0.71 19.04
C ASN A 91 -5.57 0.97 17.64
N PHE A 92 -5.64 2.23 17.22
CA PHE A 92 -6.08 2.64 15.89
C PHE A 92 -5.33 3.88 15.46
N LEU A 93 -4.91 3.93 14.20
CA LEU A 93 -4.18 5.06 13.66
C LEU A 93 -4.97 5.76 12.56
N SER A 94 -5.40 6.98 12.83
CA SER A 94 -5.91 7.88 11.79
C SER A 94 -4.73 8.59 11.12
N VAL A 95 -4.67 8.52 9.79
CA VAL A 95 -3.66 9.18 8.97
C VAL A 95 -4.37 10.04 7.94
N ILE A 96 -3.73 11.11 7.51
CA ILE A 96 -4.30 12.01 6.52
C ILE A 96 -3.40 12.14 5.29
N GLY A 97 -4.04 12.39 4.20
CA GLY A 97 -3.46 12.71 2.91
C GLY A 97 -4.47 13.47 2.08
N PHE A 98 -4.26 13.50 0.81
CA PHE A 98 -5.23 14.02 -0.15
C PHE A 98 -5.08 13.35 -1.50
N GLU A 99 -6.18 13.26 -2.22
CA GLU A 99 -6.20 12.81 -3.60
C GLU A 99 -6.11 13.97 -4.58
N SER A 100 -5.28 13.82 -5.60
CA SER A 100 -5.13 14.76 -6.69
C SER A 100 -5.13 14.05 -8.05
N LYS A 101 -5.79 14.65 -9.03
CA LYS A 101 -5.69 14.22 -10.43
C LYS A 101 -4.32 14.54 -11.00
N THR A 102 -3.87 13.71 -11.93
CA THR A 102 -2.70 14.01 -12.75
C THR A 102 -3.00 13.79 -14.23
N ASN A 103 -2.27 14.48 -15.11
CA ASN A 103 -2.38 14.25 -16.55
C ASN A 103 -1.61 13.00 -17.02
N PHE A 104 -0.83 12.35 -16.15
CA PHE A 104 0.15 11.33 -16.51
C PHE A 104 -0.08 9.99 -15.82
N LEU A 105 -0.49 10.03 -14.54
CA LEU A 105 -0.56 8.86 -13.67
C LEU A 105 -2.00 8.40 -13.39
N GLY A 106 -3.00 9.18 -13.82
CA GLY A 106 -4.36 9.09 -13.31
C GLY A 106 -4.48 9.83 -11.97
N ASP A 107 -5.26 9.31 -11.05
CA ASP A 107 -5.38 9.91 -9.72
C ASP A 107 -4.29 9.35 -8.79
N ILE A 108 -3.80 10.19 -7.90
CA ILE A 108 -2.76 9.85 -6.93
C ILE A 108 -3.15 10.29 -5.54
N ASN A 109 -2.80 9.50 -4.55
CA ASN A 109 -2.81 9.93 -3.17
C ASN A 109 -1.42 10.43 -2.76
N ILE A 110 -1.40 11.55 -2.05
CA ILE A 110 -0.24 12.03 -1.33
C ILE A 110 -0.53 11.89 0.14
N VAL A 111 0.18 10.99 0.81
CA VAL A 111 -0.08 10.57 2.18
C VAL A 111 0.95 11.19 3.13
N ASN A 112 0.47 11.68 4.28
CA ASN A 112 1.26 12.28 5.36
C ASN A 112 2.11 13.50 4.94
N PRO A 113 1.61 14.42 4.09
CA PRO A 113 2.29 15.67 3.82
C PRO A 113 2.02 16.70 4.92
N ASN A 114 2.95 17.66 5.08
CA ASN A 114 2.74 18.78 5.99
C ASN A 114 1.75 19.82 5.45
N ARG A 115 1.57 19.84 4.13
CA ARG A 115 0.73 20.81 3.40
C ARG A 115 -0.01 20.10 2.27
N PHE A 116 -0.95 20.77 1.66
CA PHE A 116 -1.59 20.30 0.43
C PHE A 116 -1.47 21.36 -0.68
N PHE A 117 -1.82 20.98 -1.89
CA PHE A 117 -2.00 21.87 -3.03
C PHE A 117 -3.36 21.60 -3.68
N THR A 118 -3.87 22.56 -4.43
CA THR A 118 -5.12 22.43 -5.19
C THR A 118 -4.84 22.21 -6.68
N GLY A 119 -5.85 21.69 -7.39
CA GLY A 119 -5.79 21.48 -8.82
C GLY A 119 -5.17 20.15 -9.24
N THR A 120 -4.96 20.03 -10.53
CA THR A 120 -4.42 18.83 -11.19
C THR A 120 -2.91 18.97 -11.36
N VAL A 121 -2.17 17.89 -11.13
CA VAL A 121 -0.73 17.85 -11.41
C VAL A 121 -0.51 17.78 -12.91
N ASN A 122 -0.16 18.92 -13.49
CA ASN A 122 0.13 19.07 -14.92
C ASN A 122 1.61 18.93 -15.26
N ASN A 123 2.48 18.94 -14.25
CA ASN A 123 3.92 18.87 -14.38
C ASN A 123 4.52 18.02 -13.25
N LEU A 124 5.10 16.87 -13.62
CA LEU A 124 5.70 15.94 -12.65
C LEU A 124 6.97 16.51 -11.99
N GLN A 125 7.69 17.43 -12.64
CA GLN A 125 8.85 18.09 -12.03
C GLN A 125 8.43 19.01 -10.89
N LEU A 126 7.30 19.70 -11.03
CA LEU A 126 6.73 20.51 -9.94
C LEU A 126 6.26 19.63 -8.78
N LEU A 127 5.69 18.47 -9.07
CA LEU A 127 5.37 17.48 -8.02
C LEU A 127 6.63 17.04 -7.27
N VAL A 128 7.72 16.75 -8.00
CA VAL A 128 9.01 16.40 -7.37
C VAL A 128 9.49 17.52 -6.44
N LEU A 129 9.52 18.75 -6.92
CA LEU A 129 9.95 19.91 -6.11
C LEU A 129 9.05 20.13 -4.88
N TRP A 130 7.75 19.92 -5.04
CA TRP A 130 6.80 20.02 -3.92
C TRP A 130 7.06 18.90 -2.89
N MET A 131 7.30 17.68 -3.35
CA MET A 131 7.59 16.54 -2.47
C MET A 131 8.91 16.69 -1.69
N LEU A 132 9.91 17.42 -2.21
CA LEU A 132 11.14 17.72 -1.47
C LEU A 132 10.89 18.52 -0.19
N ASN A 133 9.82 19.32 -0.14
CA ASN A 133 9.38 20.03 1.05
C ASN A 133 8.46 19.20 1.97
N ASN A 134 8.16 17.95 1.58
CA ASN A 134 7.34 17.02 2.33
C ASN A 134 8.06 15.65 2.44
N PRO A 135 9.25 15.60 3.08
CA PRO A 135 10.12 14.41 3.07
C PRO A 135 9.52 13.18 3.76
N ASN A 136 8.52 13.38 4.60
CA ASN A 136 7.79 12.32 5.30
C ASN A 136 6.55 11.83 4.53
N ALA A 137 6.25 12.41 3.38
CA ALA A 137 5.15 11.97 2.54
C ALA A 137 5.58 10.88 1.54
N PHE A 138 4.59 10.15 1.04
CA PHE A 138 4.76 9.25 -0.11
C PHE A 138 3.57 9.38 -1.06
N VAL A 139 3.75 8.89 -2.28
CA VAL A 139 2.73 8.91 -3.32
C VAL A 139 2.28 7.49 -3.66
N SER A 140 0.96 7.32 -3.82
CA SER A 140 0.31 6.11 -4.31
C SER A 140 -0.41 6.39 -5.62
N ILE A 141 -0.34 5.46 -6.57
CA ILE A 141 -1.15 5.48 -7.80
C ILE A 141 -2.48 4.80 -7.50
N ASN A 142 -3.58 5.51 -7.73
CA ASN A 142 -4.93 5.05 -7.43
C ASN A 142 -5.60 4.43 -8.66
N HIS A 143 -6.43 3.38 -8.47
CA HIS A 143 -7.29 2.75 -9.50
C HIS A 143 -6.76 2.92 -10.93
N PRO A 144 -5.56 2.37 -11.24
CA PRO A 144 -4.82 2.70 -12.44
C PRO A 144 -5.58 2.36 -13.73
N HIS A 145 -5.45 3.23 -14.73
CA HIS A 145 -6.07 3.08 -16.04
C HIS A 145 -5.07 2.61 -17.10
N LYS A 146 -5.58 2.27 -18.28
CA LYS A 146 -4.78 1.85 -19.43
C LYS A 146 -3.67 2.84 -19.79
N SER A 147 -3.89 4.14 -19.56
CA SER A 147 -2.89 5.20 -19.82
C SER A 147 -1.61 5.04 -19.00
N ILE A 148 -1.66 4.37 -17.84
CA ILE A 148 -0.47 4.14 -17.00
C ILE A 148 0.60 3.31 -17.74
N ASN A 149 0.21 2.52 -18.73
CA ASN A 149 1.15 1.76 -19.55
C ASN A 149 2.02 2.66 -20.46
N GLN A 150 1.66 3.94 -20.62
CA GLN A 150 2.47 4.93 -21.37
C GLN A 150 3.49 5.63 -20.48
N LEU A 151 3.41 5.45 -19.16
CA LEU A 151 4.32 6.05 -18.20
C LEU A 151 5.72 5.44 -18.38
N ASP A 152 6.69 6.27 -18.73
CA ASP A 152 8.09 5.88 -18.78
C ASP A 152 8.71 5.84 -17.38
N TYR A 153 9.70 4.98 -17.20
CA TYR A 153 10.45 4.92 -15.94
C TYR A 153 11.21 6.21 -15.68
N SER A 154 11.08 6.70 -14.45
CA SER A 154 11.83 7.86 -13.96
C SER A 154 12.45 7.56 -12.59
N PRO A 155 13.79 7.55 -12.47
CA PRO A 155 14.47 7.29 -11.20
C PRO A 155 14.09 8.26 -10.09
N VAL A 156 13.77 9.50 -10.44
CA VAL A 156 13.37 10.54 -9.47
C VAL A 156 11.95 10.27 -8.94
N LEU A 157 11.00 10.04 -9.86
CA LEU A 157 9.63 9.73 -9.48
C LEU A 157 9.53 8.40 -8.74
N ASN A 158 10.32 7.41 -9.11
CA ASN A 158 10.37 6.10 -8.46
C ASN A 158 10.78 6.15 -6.97
N LYS A 159 11.44 7.24 -6.54
CA LYS A 159 11.75 7.47 -5.11
C LYS A 159 10.56 8.04 -4.34
N LEU A 160 9.62 8.67 -5.02
CA LEU A 160 8.46 9.36 -4.44
C LEU A 160 7.20 8.50 -4.50
N ILE A 161 6.98 7.87 -5.66
CA ILE A 161 5.84 6.99 -5.91
C ILE A 161 6.22 5.60 -5.44
N THR A 162 5.69 5.18 -4.31
CA THR A 162 6.09 3.92 -3.66
C THR A 162 5.01 2.84 -3.72
N CYS A 163 3.77 3.21 -4.04
CA CYS A 163 2.63 2.30 -4.00
C CYS A 163 1.78 2.39 -5.27
N ILE A 164 1.08 1.31 -5.57
CA ILE A 164 0.02 1.24 -6.58
C ILE A 164 -1.12 0.35 -6.08
N GLU A 165 -2.35 0.76 -6.33
CA GLU A 165 -3.50 -0.08 -6.07
C GLU A 165 -3.55 -1.25 -7.05
N VAL A 166 -3.49 -2.46 -6.52
CA VAL A 166 -3.71 -3.70 -7.27
C VAL A 166 -5.15 -4.20 -7.15
N GLY A 167 -5.92 -3.58 -6.27
CA GLY A 167 -7.35 -3.70 -6.13
C GLY A 167 -7.96 -2.46 -5.48
N ASN A 168 -9.16 -2.09 -5.91
CA ASN A 168 -9.89 -0.94 -5.40
C ASN A 168 -11.41 -1.15 -5.54
N GLY A 169 -12.16 -0.57 -4.62
CA GLY A 169 -13.60 -0.48 -4.60
C GLY A 169 -14.22 -1.03 -3.33
N SER A 170 -15.37 -0.47 -2.96
CA SER A 170 -16.22 -0.89 -1.85
C SER A 170 -17.68 -0.84 -2.26
N SER A 171 -18.52 -1.65 -1.62
CA SER A 171 -19.97 -1.61 -1.85
C SER A 171 -20.54 -0.19 -1.66
N PRO A 172 -21.44 0.30 -2.53
CA PRO A 172 -22.07 -0.37 -3.66
C PRO A 172 -21.23 -0.36 -4.96
N ASN A 173 -20.05 0.25 -4.96
CA ASN A 173 -19.16 0.24 -6.11
C ASN A 173 -18.55 -1.15 -6.29
N LYS A 174 -18.30 -1.52 -7.55
CA LYS A 174 -17.72 -2.82 -7.86
C LYS A 174 -16.23 -2.81 -7.54
N TYR A 175 -15.80 -3.77 -6.72
CA TYR A 175 -14.38 -4.07 -6.54
C TYR A 175 -13.73 -4.51 -7.86
N GLN A 176 -12.58 -3.95 -8.17
CA GLN A 176 -11.80 -4.24 -9.38
C GLN A 176 -10.35 -4.56 -9.02
N ARG A 177 -9.78 -5.53 -9.75
CA ARG A 177 -8.37 -5.92 -9.64
C ARG A 177 -7.58 -5.28 -10.78
N TYR A 178 -6.40 -4.74 -10.45
CA TYR A 178 -5.51 -4.00 -11.36
C TYR A 178 -4.13 -4.65 -11.52
N GLU A 179 -3.97 -5.91 -11.19
CA GLU A 179 -2.71 -6.68 -11.22
C GLU A 179 -1.91 -6.46 -12.50
N LYS A 180 -2.59 -6.43 -13.66
CA LYS A 180 -1.93 -6.25 -14.97
C LYS A 180 -1.16 -4.93 -15.09
N TYR A 181 -1.63 -3.85 -14.46
CA TYR A 181 -0.95 -2.56 -14.48
C TYR A 181 0.22 -2.55 -13.50
N TYR A 182 0.07 -3.21 -12.39
CA TYR A 182 1.14 -3.41 -11.43
C TYR A 182 2.31 -4.15 -12.07
N TYR A 183 2.08 -5.32 -12.69
CA TYR A 183 3.11 -6.09 -13.37
C TYR A 183 3.77 -5.29 -14.50
N SER A 184 2.98 -4.57 -15.30
CA SER A 184 3.49 -3.73 -16.38
C SER A 184 4.45 -2.64 -15.90
N LEU A 185 4.19 -2.01 -14.75
CA LEU A 185 5.09 -1.00 -14.18
C LEU A 185 6.34 -1.63 -13.56
N LEU A 186 6.21 -2.78 -12.89
CA LEU A 186 7.37 -3.52 -12.38
C LEU A 186 8.31 -3.93 -13.53
N ASP A 187 7.76 -4.38 -14.67
CA ASP A 187 8.53 -4.72 -15.87
C ASP A 187 9.30 -3.54 -16.45
N LYS A 188 8.80 -2.33 -16.27
CA LYS A 188 9.48 -1.08 -16.65
C LYS A 188 10.53 -0.61 -15.64
N GLY A 189 10.72 -1.34 -14.53
CA GLY A 189 11.70 -1.01 -13.50
C GLY A 189 11.16 -0.17 -12.33
N TRP A 190 9.86 0.14 -12.30
CA TRP A 190 9.24 0.82 -11.15
C TRP A 190 9.28 -0.07 -9.91
N LYS A 191 9.67 0.53 -8.77
CA LYS A 191 9.73 -0.16 -7.47
C LYS A 191 8.51 0.22 -6.65
N LEU A 192 7.40 -0.47 -6.90
CA LEU A 192 6.10 -0.19 -6.29
C LEU A 192 5.70 -1.29 -5.31
N SER A 193 5.04 -0.93 -4.23
CA SER A 193 4.35 -1.87 -3.36
C SER A 193 2.91 -2.11 -3.81
N ALA A 194 2.43 -3.32 -3.59
CA ALA A 194 1.04 -3.67 -3.81
C ALA A 194 0.18 -3.22 -2.64
N ILE A 195 -0.89 -2.47 -2.94
CA ILE A 195 -1.90 -2.08 -1.96
C ILE A 195 -3.31 -2.39 -2.50
N ASN A 196 -4.25 -2.64 -1.59
CA ASN A 196 -5.69 -2.61 -1.84
C ASN A 196 -6.30 -1.42 -1.13
N SER A 197 -7.33 -0.83 -1.72
CA SER A 197 -8.13 0.18 -1.05
C SER A 197 -9.61 0.07 -1.38
N GLN A 198 -10.41 0.81 -0.65
CA GLN A 198 -11.86 0.75 -0.76
C GLN A 198 -12.45 1.98 -1.46
N ASP A 199 -11.70 3.09 -1.51
CA ASP A 199 -12.16 4.35 -2.11
C ASP A 199 -13.58 4.71 -1.62
N ASN A 200 -13.76 4.61 -0.30
CA ASN A 200 -15.06 4.76 0.34
C ASN A 200 -15.59 6.18 0.15
N HIS A 201 -16.85 6.25 -0.26
CA HIS A 201 -17.63 7.49 -0.33
C HIS A 201 -18.88 7.44 0.57
N ARG A 202 -18.99 6.40 1.39
CA ARG A 202 -20.07 6.18 2.36
C ARG A 202 -19.48 5.79 3.71
N LEU A 203 -20.31 5.76 4.76
CA LEU A 203 -19.91 5.24 6.06
C LEU A 203 -19.89 3.71 6.05
N ASN A 204 -18.93 3.15 5.32
CA ASN A 204 -18.74 1.70 5.15
C ASN A 204 -17.26 1.30 5.22
N PHE A 205 -16.46 2.06 5.95
CA PHE A 205 -15.00 1.85 6.07
C PHE A 205 -14.71 0.51 6.76
N GLY A 206 -14.20 -0.45 5.99
CA GLY A 206 -13.90 -1.80 6.48
C GLY A 206 -15.10 -2.75 6.54
N ASP A 207 -16.25 -2.43 5.94
CA ASP A 207 -17.32 -3.38 5.74
C ASP A 207 -16.90 -4.49 4.76
N ASP A 208 -16.11 -4.13 3.74
CA ASP A 208 -15.49 -5.07 2.82
C ASP A 208 -14.12 -5.55 3.33
N GLU A 209 -13.64 -6.70 2.81
CA GLU A 209 -12.38 -7.32 3.26
C GLU A 209 -11.18 -7.05 2.36
N ASN A 210 -11.33 -6.25 1.30
CA ASN A 210 -10.21 -5.82 0.46
C ASN A 210 -9.45 -4.69 1.15
N LEU A 211 -8.32 -5.06 1.74
CA LEU A 211 -7.51 -4.23 2.62
C LEU A 211 -6.04 -4.21 2.18
N THR A 212 -5.30 -3.25 2.68
CA THR A 212 -3.84 -3.29 2.71
C THR A 212 -3.39 -3.79 4.07
N CYS A 213 -2.52 -4.79 4.09
CA CYS A 213 -1.77 -5.10 5.28
C CYS A 213 -0.40 -4.43 5.23
N VAL A 214 -0.05 -3.78 6.33
CA VAL A 214 1.26 -3.14 6.56
C VAL A 214 2.01 -3.95 7.61
N ILE A 215 3.27 -4.30 7.31
CA ILE A 215 4.15 -5.01 8.24
C ILE A 215 5.10 -3.99 8.85
N ALA A 216 4.97 -3.76 10.15
CA ALA A 216 5.75 -2.76 10.89
C ALA A 216 6.00 -3.20 12.33
N ASN A 217 6.97 -2.58 13.00
CA ASN A 217 7.33 -2.92 14.39
C ASN A 217 6.28 -2.44 15.40
N ASN A 218 5.61 -1.33 15.11
CA ASN A 218 4.57 -0.76 15.96
C ASN A 218 3.56 0.04 15.13
N LEU A 219 2.39 0.33 15.71
CA LEU A 219 1.35 1.13 15.10
C LEU A 219 1.62 2.62 15.41
N SER A 220 2.38 3.28 14.56
CA SER A 220 2.64 4.71 14.60
C SER A 220 2.70 5.29 13.20
N ILE A 221 2.46 6.60 13.04
CA ILE A 221 2.52 7.26 11.73
C ILE A 221 3.88 7.04 11.07
N SER A 222 4.97 7.19 11.82
CA SER A 222 6.33 7.00 11.29
C SER A 222 6.58 5.57 10.82
N SER A 223 6.19 4.56 11.62
CA SER A 223 6.34 3.15 11.27
C SER A 223 5.49 2.77 10.06
N LEU A 224 4.23 3.26 10.02
CA LEU A 224 3.33 3.03 8.90
C LEU A 224 3.88 3.62 7.60
N VAL A 225 4.27 4.90 7.61
CA VAL A 225 4.84 5.59 6.44
C VAL A 225 6.13 4.93 5.98
N ASN A 226 7.02 4.54 6.90
CA ASN A 226 8.25 3.82 6.59
C ASN A 226 7.95 2.47 5.93
N ALA A 227 6.95 1.73 6.41
CA ALA A 227 6.57 0.46 5.82
C ALA A 227 6.06 0.63 4.38
N PHE A 228 5.21 1.62 4.11
CA PHE A 228 4.79 1.94 2.73
C PHE A 228 5.97 2.32 1.83
N ARG A 229 6.90 3.14 2.32
CA ARG A 229 8.09 3.57 1.57
C ARG A 229 9.08 2.44 1.32
N ASN A 230 9.19 1.51 2.24
CA ASN A 230 10.09 0.33 2.13
C ASN A 230 9.38 -0.88 1.50
N ARG A 231 8.12 -0.76 1.10
CA ARG A 231 7.35 -1.82 0.43
C ARG A 231 7.10 -3.04 1.32
N HIS A 232 6.97 -2.80 2.62
CA HIS A 232 6.58 -3.81 3.59
C HIS A 232 5.06 -3.90 3.69
N THR A 233 4.41 -4.03 2.53
CA THR A 233 2.95 -4.12 2.42
C THR A 233 2.55 -5.27 1.49
N TYR A 234 1.34 -5.71 1.61
CA TYR A 234 0.67 -6.54 0.61
C TYR A 234 -0.80 -6.16 0.51
N SER A 235 -1.35 -6.36 -0.68
CA SER A 235 -2.80 -6.28 -0.90
C SER A 235 -3.45 -7.59 -0.48
N THR A 236 -4.64 -7.52 0.13
CA THR A 236 -5.38 -8.73 0.52
C THR A 236 -6.87 -8.52 0.37
N GLU A 237 -7.57 -9.62 0.07
CA GLU A 237 -9.04 -9.71 0.08
C GLU A 237 -9.53 -10.52 1.30
N SER A 238 -8.66 -10.75 2.29
CA SER A 238 -8.97 -11.37 3.57
C SER A 238 -8.27 -10.63 4.71
N ARG A 239 -9.04 -10.15 5.69
CA ARG A 239 -8.51 -9.46 6.87
C ARG A 239 -7.81 -10.39 7.87
N SER A 240 -7.89 -11.68 7.69
CA SER A 240 -7.26 -12.67 8.55
C SER A 240 -6.01 -13.30 7.95
N LEU A 241 -5.67 -12.98 6.70
CA LEU A 241 -4.49 -13.50 6.03
C LEU A 241 -3.24 -12.71 6.40
N THR A 242 -2.30 -13.35 7.08
CA THR A 242 -0.95 -12.83 7.29
C THR A 242 0.02 -13.54 6.36
N MET A 243 0.88 -12.77 5.66
CA MET A 243 1.89 -13.32 4.75
C MET A 243 3.14 -12.45 4.68
N TYR A 244 4.25 -13.10 4.39
CA TYR A 244 5.50 -12.46 3.96
C TYR A 244 6.34 -13.44 3.17
N PHE A 245 7.34 -12.96 2.50
CA PHE A 245 8.38 -13.82 1.91
C PHE A 245 9.75 -13.16 1.97
N THR A 246 10.76 -14.00 1.88
CA THR A 246 12.16 -13.59 1.73
C THR A 246 12.79 -14.31 0.55
N ILE A 247 13.84 -13.73 -0.02
CA ILE A 247 14.77 -14.37 -0.94
C ILE A 247 16.17 -14.19 -0.37
N ASN A 248 16.89 -15.28 -0.10
CA ASN A 248 18.22 -15.27 0.52
C ASN A 248 18.24 -14.37 1.78
N ASP A 249 17.25 -14.54 2.64
CA ASP A 249 16.99 -13.79 3.88
C ASP A 249 16.67 -12.29 3.71
N LEU A 250 16.64 -11.77 2.48
CA LEU A 250 16.18 -10.41 2.21
C LEU A 250 14.65 -10.38 2.19
N PHE A 251 14.08 -9.44 2.95
CA PHE A 251 12.63 -9.29 3.09
C PHE A 251 11.99 -8.62 1.87
N MET A 252 10.69 -8.87 1.62
CA MET A 252 9.93 -8.20 0.56
C MET A 252 10.12 -6.67 0.63
N GLY A 253 10.24 -6.02 -0.53
CA GLY A 253 10.63 -4.62 -0.69
C GLY A 253 12.11 -4.40 -0.96
N ALA A 254 12.97 -5.39 -0.67
CA ALA A 254 14.41 -5.30 -0.87
C ALA A 254 14.83 -5.51 -2.35
N SER A 255 16.11 -5.26 -2.61
CA SER A 255 16.77 -5.60 -3.88
C SER A 255 17.87 -6.64 -3.64
N ILE A 256 17.96 -7.62 -4.54
CA ILE A 256 19.00 -8.65 -4.57
C ILE A 256 19.85 -8.48 -5.85
N SER A 257 21.14 -8.77 -5.76
CA SER A 257 22.04 -8.64 -6.92
C SER A 257 21.66 -9.62 -8.03
N SER A 258 21.63 -9.12 -9.28
CA SER A 258 21.41 -9.96 -10.47
C SER A 258 22.54 -10.96 -10.76
N GLN A 259 23.70 -10.81 -10.10
CA GLN A 259 24.80 -11.76 -10.20
C GLN A 259 24.59 -13.05 -9.38
N ILE A 260 23.57 -13.06 -8.51
CA ILE A 260 23.22 -14.25 -7.73
C ILE A 260 22.45 -15.22 -8.62
N ASN A 261 22.99 -16.42 -8.77
CA ASN A 261 22.45 -17.48 -9.65
C ASN A 261 21.57 -18.48 -8.91
N GLU A 262 21.39 -18.34 -7.61
CA GLU A 262 20.57 -19.22 -6.80
C GLU A 262 19.76 -18.41 -5.80
N LEU A 263 18.44 -18.48 -5.90
CA LEU A 263 17.48 -17.78 -5.08
C LEU A 263 16.77 -18.78 -4.17
N ASN A 264 16.92 -18.60 -2.86
CA ASN A 264 16.26 -19.41 -1.85
C ASN A 264 15.05 -18.63 -1.31
N PHE A 265 13.87 -19.00 -1.79
CA PHE A 265 12.60 -18.43 -1.32
C PHE A 265 12.18 -19.08 -0.01
N LEU A 266 11.77 -18.26 0.94
CA LEU A 266 10.97 -18.66 2.09
C LEU A 266 9.65 -17.90 2.04
N ILE A 267 8.54 -18.62 1.92
CA ILE A 267 7.19 -18.05 1.87
C ILE A 267 6.44 -18.49 3.11
N PHE A 268 5.90 -17.53 3.84
CA PHE A 268 4.99 -17.75 4.95
C PHE A 268 3.63 -17.17 4.61
N ALA A 269 2.57 -17.94 4.85
CA ALA A 269 1.20 -17.45 4.83
C ALA A 269 0.34 -18.21 5.84
N GLN A 270 -0.58 -17.51 6.50
CA GLN A 270 -1.54 -18.06 7.43
C GLN A 270 -2.83 -17.28 7.36
N ASP A 271 -3.97 -17.97 7.21
CA ASP A 271 -5.31 -17.39 7.34
C ASP A 271 -6.09 -18.15 8.39
N SER A 272 -6.67 -17.44 9.38
CA SER A 272 -7.41 -18.07 10.46
C SER A 272 -8.83 -18.50 10.06
N ASN A 273 -9.37 -17.91 8.99
CA ASN A 273 -10.77 -18.08 8.61
C ASN A 273 -10.95 -18.88 7.33
N ASN A 274 -9.92 -18.91 6.46
CA ASN A 274 -10.00 -19.55 5.15
C ASN A 274 -8.83 -20.51 4.93
N LYS A 275 -9.01 -21.49 4.06
CA LYS A 275 -7.93 -22.36 3.61
C LYS A 275 -7.14 -21.70 2.47
N ILE A 276 -5.84 -21.86 2.50
CA ILE A 276 -4.95 -21.53 1.39
C ILE A 276 -5.07 -22.68 0.38
N SER A 277 -5.48 -22.37 -0.84
CA SER A 277 -5.61 -23.36 -1.93
C SER A 277 -4.41 -23.38 -2.85
N GLU A 278 -3.78 -22.21 -3.09
CA GLU A 278 -2.68 -22.11 -4.05
C GLU A 278 -1.67 -21.03 -3.64
N ILE A 279 -0.40 -21.28 -3.95
CA ILE A 279 0.70 -20.31 -3.88
C ILE A 279 1.30 -20.18 -5.28
N GLN A 280 1.51 -18.93 -5.71
CA GLN A 280 2.22 -18.62 -6.94
C GLN A 280 3.42 -17.73 -6.64
N ILE A 281 4.59 -18.07 -7.20
CA ILE A 281 5.72 -17.16 -7.35
C ILE A 281 5.60 -16.59 -8.76
N ILE A 282 5.50 -15.28 -8.88
CA ILE A 282 5.28 -14.57 -10.14
C ILE A 282 6.46 -13.63 -10.39
N SER A 283 6.88 -13.55 -11.65
CA SER A 283 7.92 -12.67 -12.14
C SER A 283 7.45 -11.90 -13.40
N ASN A 284 8.39 -11.34 -14.15
CA ASN A 284 8.17 -10.47 -15.30
C ASN A 284 7.05 -10.98 -16.23
N ASN A 285 6.29 -10.04 -16.77
CA ASN A 285 5.10 -10.25 -17.59
C ASN A 285 3.99 -11.06 -16.89
N GLY A 286 3.99 -11.14 -15.55
CA GLY A 286 3.06 -11.98 -14.81
C GLY A 286 3.32 -13.49 -14.98
N SER A 287 4.52 -13.88 -15.41
CA SER A 287 4.90 -15.27 -15.60
C SER A 287 4.99 -16.01 -14.28
N ILE A 288 4.40 -17.21 -14.22
CA ILE A 288 4.43 -18.03 -13.02
C ILE A 288 5.72 -18.85 -13.02
N VAL A 289 6.65 -18.50 -12.12
CA VAL A 289 7.90 -19.21 -11.87
C VAL A 289 7.64 -20.55 -11.16
N LYS A 290 6.74 -20.53 -10.17
CA LYS A 290 6.33 -21.72 -9.42
C LYS A 290 4.88 -21.61 -9.03
N ARG A 291 4.16 -22.72 -9.16
CA ARG A 291 2.79 -22.89 -8.69
C ARG A 291 2.73 -24.10 -7.76
N VAL A 292 2.05 -23.95 -6.64
CA VAL A 292 1.74 -25.03 -5.69
C VAL A 292 0.24 -25.02 -5.46
N THR A 293 -0.45 -26.07 -5.85
CA THR A 293 -1.92 -26.21 -5.81
C THR A 293 -2.37 -27.24 -4.80
N ASP A 294 -3.68 -27.32 -4.60
CA ASP A 294 -4.36 -28.37 -3.81
C ASP A 294 -3.92 -28.41 -2.34
N LEU A 295 -3.56 -27.24 -1.77
CA LEU A 295 -2.98 -27.16 -0.44
C LEU A 295 -3.98 -27.44 0.68
N ASN A 296 -5.18 -26.86 0.61
CA ASN A 296 -6.27 -26.99 1.61
C ASN A 296 -5.81 -26.88 3.09
N ILE A 297 -4.96 -25.88 3.39
CA ILE A 297 -4.32 -25.67 4.71
C ILE A 297 -4.50 -24.23 5.19
N ASN A 298 -4.54 -24.03 6.52
CA ASN A 298 -4.66 -22.68 7.08
C ASN A 298 -3.31 -21.98 7.25
N ARG A 299 -2.20 -22.73 7.25
CA ARG A 299 -0.86 -22.19 7.45
C ARG A 299 0.13 -22.94 6.58
N VAL A 300 1.03 -22.19 5.96
CA VAL A 300 2.11 -22.71 5.13
C VAL A 300 3.43 -22.01 5.45
N ARG A 301 4.50 -22.80 5.45
CA ARG A 301 5.88 -22.34 5.34
C ARG A 301 6.50 -23.12 4.20
N TYR A 302 6.69 -22.48 3.05
CA TYR A 302 7.17 -23.12 1.84
C TYR A 302 8.54 -22.60 1.47
N MET A 303 9.47 -23.53 1.23
CA MET A 303 10.82 -23.22 0.79
C MET A 303 10.98 -23.67 -0.66
N TYR A 304 11.54 -22.82 -1.49
CA TYR A 304 11.77 -23.12 -2.90
C TYR A 304 13.09 -22.53 -3.36
N LYS A 305 13.88 -23.37 -4.01
CA LYS A 305 15.15 -23.01 -4.63
C LYS A 305 14.94 -22.78 -6.11
N HIS A 306 15.42 -21.66 -6.62
CA HIS A 306 15.23 -21.22 -7.99
C HIS A 306 16.54 -20.73 -8.60
N GLU A 307 16.79 -21.12 -9.84
CA GLU A 307 17.86 -20.58 -10.67
C GLU A 307 17.23 -19.57 -11.63
N PRO A 308 17.46 -18.23 -11.40
CA PRO A 308 16.77 -17.20 -12.15
C PRO A 308 17.25 -17.16 -13.60
N ILE A 309 16.30 -16.98 -14.52
CA ILE A 309 16.62 -16.70 -15.92
C ILE A 309 16.89 -15.18 -16.13
N GLN A 310 17.44 -14.84 -17.32
CA GLN A 310 17.95 -13.50 -17.62
C GLN A 310 16.91 -12.38 -17.46
N ASN A 311 15.63 -12.64 -17.71
CA ASN A 311 14.56 -11.64 -17.74
C ASN A 311 13.73 -11.61 -16.45
N GLU A 312 14.16 -12.25 -15.38
CA GLU A 312 13.49 -12.20 -14.09
C GLU A 312 14.10 -11.09 -13.24
N ASN A 313 13.43 -9.92 -13.22
CA ASN A 313 13.92 -8.71 -12.56
C ASN A 313 13.18 -8.39 -11.25
N TRP A 314 12.10 -9.10 -10.96
CA TRP A 314 11.32 -8.97 -9.74
C TRP A 314 10.53 -10.24 -9.45
N TYR A 315 10.22 -10.46 -8.19
CA TYR A 315 9.41 -11.59 -7.74
C TYR A 315 8.37 -11.12 -6.74
N ILE A 316 7.14 -11.59 -6.89
CA ILE A 316 6.04 -11.43 -5.93
C ILE A 316 5.45 -12.78 -5.59
N ILE A 317 4.77 -12.83 -4.45
CA ILE A 317 3.98 -13.99 -4.04
C ILE A 317 2.51 -13.64 -4.15
N LYS A 318 1.75 -14.51 -4.82
CA LYS A 318 0.30 -14.47 -4.85
C LYS A 318 -0.24 -15.68 -4.09
N ILE A 319 -1.08 -15.42 -3.09
CA ILE A 319 -1.82 -16.44 -2.35
C ILE A 319 -3.24 -16.46 -2.86
N ILE A 320 -3.79 -17.64 -3.10
CA ILE A 320 -5.19 -17.84 -3.47
C ILE A 320 -5.83 -18.69 -2.39
N LEU A 321 -6.98 -18.20 -1.88
CA LEU A 321 -7.77 -18.88 -0.87
C LEU A 321 -8.85 -19.76 -1.52
N GLU A 322 -9.43 -20.70 -0.77
CA GLU A 322 -10.48 -21.63 -1.25
C GLU A 322 -11.72 -20.92 -1.80
N ASN A 323 -12.03 -19.71 -1.30
CA ASN A 323 -13.12 -18.86 -1.73
C ASN A 323 -12.76 -17.93 -2.89
N SER A 324 -11.65 -18.19 -3.59
CA SER A 324 -11.10 -17.40 -4.70
C SER A 324 -10.64 -15.97 -4.33
N LYS A 325 -10.59 -15.62 -3.06
CA LYS A 325 -9.93 -14.41 -2.58
C LYS A 325 -8.43 -14.52 -2.76
N ILE A 326 -7.79 -13.37 -2.99
CA ILE A 326 -6.36 -13.34 -3.25
C ILE A 326 -5.63 -12.36 -2.31
N ALA A 327 -4.33 -12.61 -2.18
CA ALA A 327 -3.39 -11.62 -1.67
C ALA A 327 -2.15 -11.57 -2.56
N ILE A 328 -1.57 -10.37 -2.72
CA ILE A 328 -0.41 -10.11 -3.57
C ILE A 328 0.62 -9.32 -2.76
N SER A 329 1.81 -9.86 -2.62
CA SER A 329 2.91 -9.22 -1.92
C SER A 329 3.51 -8.04 -2.70
N SER A 330 4.17 -7.16 -1.98
CA SER A 330 5.19 -6.30 -2.59
C SER A 330 6.38 -7.14 -3.07
N PRO A 331 7.17 -6.64 -4.06
CA PRO A 331 8.19 -7.45 -4.70
C PRO A 331 9.51 -7.50 -3.92
N ILE A 332 10.35 -8.47 -4.28
CA ILE A 332 11.80 -8.39 -4.16
C ILE A 332 12.34 -8.17 -5.57
N PHE A 333 13.20 -7.17 -5.74
CA PHE A 333 13.77 -6.79 -7.03
C PHE A 333 15.12 -7.48 -7.25
N ARG A 334 15.43 -7.83 -8.51
CA ARG A 334 16.73 -8.39 -8.91
C ARG A 334 17.41 -7.43 -9.87
N GLU A 335 18.51 -6.80 -9.43
CA GLU A 335 19.21 -5.71 -10.16
C GLU A 335 20.74 -5.73 -9.99
#